data_7e59162c0cd73ad8be701be6e878f3b1
#
_entry.id   7e59162c0cd73ad8be701be6e878f3b1
#
_cell.length_a   1.000
_cell.length_b   1.000
_cell.length_c   1.000
_cell.angle_alpha   90.00
_cell.angle_beta   90.00
_cell.angle_gamma   90.00
#
_symmetry.space_group_name_H-M   'P 1'
#
loop_
_entity.id
_entity.type
_entity.pdbx_description
1 polymer ?
#
loop_
_entity_poly.entity_id
_entity_poly.type
_entity_poly.pdbx_seq_one_letter_code
_entity_poly.pdbx_strand_id
1 'polypeptide(L)'
;MNRLGLSILIALTLPPALADKVIHREKSLYRNILVTQQAERRCLAFSIKRQRRNQTCMNITRPKQIVFPYVRMAFAGLMANPEPRKMLMIGLGGGTIATTLMELYPDLKMDLVEVDEAVVKVAQQFFYFKPDKNANVVILDGRVFVRRALKSNQKYDLIILDAYNGDYIPEHLMTREFLTDVMSLLTPKGIAIANTFASSRLYDHESVTYSEVFGEFINFKMPGSGNRVIIAGKDELPNQNVLKAQADHLRTRLEPYGVDLPRLFPYLERTVDWDTSARSLTDQYSPANLLRGGQ
;
A
#
# COMPACT_ATOMS: atom_id res chain seq x y z
N MET A 1 12.58 -21.49 -70.17
CA MET A 1 11.26 -21.34 -69.48
C MET A 1 11.59 -20.94 -68.03
N ASN A 2 11.63 -19.62 -67.77
CA ASN A 2 11.92 -19.05 -66.46
C ASN A 2 10.60 -18.85 -65.73
N ARG A 3 10.45 -19.54 -64.57
CA ARG A 3 9.33 -19.29 -63.63
C ARG A 3 9.81 -18.25 -62.61
N LEU A 4 9.36 -17.02 -62.73
CA LEU A 4 9.48 -16.02 -61.63
C LEU A 4 8.54 -16.41 -60.50
N GLY A 5 9.10 -16.73 -59.35
CA GLY A 5 8.36 -16.91 -58.11
C GLY A 5 8.06 -15.54 -57.48
N LEU A 6 6.81 -15.18 -57.42
CA LEU A 6 6.34 -13.96 -56.74
C LEU A 6 6.26 -14.21 -55.20
N SER A 7 7.25 -13.73 -54.48
CA SER A 7 7.20 -13.76 -53.00
C SER A 7 6.30 -12.63 -52.48
N ILE A 8 5.16 -12.99 -51.97
CA ILE A 8 4.25 -12.05 -51.27
C ILE A 8 4.80 -11.82 -49.85
N LEU A 9 5.33 -10.63 -49.62
CA LEU A 9 5.69 -10.16 -48.28
C LEU A 9 4.42 -9.76 -47.55
N ILE A 10 3.94 -10.58 -46.63
CA ILE A 10 2.86 -10.22 -45.71
C ILE A 10 3.44 -9.32 -44.62
N ALA A 11 3.28 -8.02 -44.76
CA ALA A 11 3.59 -7.07 -43.69
C ALA A 11 2.61 -7.27 -42.52
N LEU A 12 3.07 -7.92 -41.44
CA LEU A 12 2.36 -7.93 -40.17
C LEU A 12 2.35 -6.51 -39.60
N THR A 13 1.27 -5.79 -39.79
CA THR A 13 1.03 -4.53 -39.10
C THR A 13 0.72 -4.83 -37.64
N LEU A 14 1.70 -4.65 -36.77
CA LEU A 14 1.47 -4.62 -35.32
C LEU A 14 0.48 -3.48 -35.02
N PRO A 15 -0.57 -3.72 -34.25
CA PRO A 15 -1.49 -2.66 -33.85
C PRO A 15 -0.70 -1.60 -33.07
N PRO A 16 -0.97 -0.30 -33.28
CA PRO A 16 -0.31 0.76 -32.55
C PRO A 16 -0.50 0.53 -31.03
N ALA A 17 0.59 0.56 -30.29
CA ALA A 17 0.54 0.52 -28.82
C ALA A 17 -0.39 1.64 -28.36
N LEU A 18 -1.52 1.29 -27.76
CA LEU A 18 -2.49 2.24 -27.21
C LEU A 18 -1.78 3.09 -26.15
N ALA A 19 -1.52 4.35 -26.48
CA ALA A 19 -0.91 5.28 -25.54
C ALA A 19 -1.87 5.59 -24.38
N ASP A 20 -1.35 5.78 -23.19
CA ASP A 20 -2.13 6.21 -22.03
C ASP A 20 -2.81 7.55 -22.30
N LYS A 21 -4.14 7.56 -22.35
CA LYS A 21 -4.93 8.78 -22.46
C LYS A 21 -5.10 9.41 -21.09
N VAL A 22 -4.69 10.67 -20.92
CA VAL A 22 -5.03 11.44 -19.72
C VAL A 22 -6.50 11.83 -19.82
N ILE A 23 -7.33 11.32 -18.91
CA ILE A 23 -8.79 11.58 -18.87
C ILE A 23 -9.17 12.65 -17.85
N HIS A 24 -8.28 12.91 -16.86
CA HIS A 24 -8.50 13.97 -15.88
C HIS A 24 -7.16 14.53 -15.37
N ARG A 25 -7.16 15.80 -15.01
CA ARG A 25 -6.04 16.51 -14.37
C ARG A 25 -6.59 17.28 -13.18
N GLU A 26 -6.00 17.08 -12.02
CA GLU A 26 -6.31 17.81 -10.80
C GLU A 26 -5.03 18.42 -10.25
N LYS A 27 -5.11 19.68 -9.82
CA LYS A 27 -3.98 20.37 -9.19
C LYS A 27 -4.33 20.62 -7.73
N SER A 28 -3.51 20.10 -6.84
CA SER A 28 -3.64 20.33 -5.41
C SER A 28 -2.49 21.18 -4.87
N LEU A 29 -2.54 21.49 -3.58
CA LEU A 29 -1.44 22.14 -2.86
C LEU A 29 -0.19 21.25 -2.79
N TYR A 30 -0.35 19.93 -2.88
CA TYR A 30 0.72 18.96 -2.69
C TYR A 30 1.35 18.52 -4.02
N ARG A 31 0.51 18.37 -5.08
CA ARG A 31 0.97 17.73 -6.33
C ARG A 31 0.01 17.93 -7.51
N ASN A 32 0.49 17.56 -8.70
CA ASN A 32 -0.38 17.39 -9.86
C ASN A 32 -0.84 15.93 -9.92
N ILE A 33 -2.14 15.72 -9.91
CA ILE A 33 -2.77 14.40 -9.99
C ILE A 33 -3.27 14.21 -11.41
N LEU A 34 -2.96 13.07 -12.00
CA LEU A 34 -3.41 12.66 -13.32
C LEU A 34 -4.24 11.40 -13.20
N VAL A 35 -5.37 11.36 -13.89
CA VAL A 35 -6.07 10.10 -14.15
C VAL A 35 -5.82 9.73 -15.60
N THR A 36 -5.27 8.54 -15.81
CA THR A 36 -4.99 8.00 -17.14
C THR A 36 -5.82 6.76 -17.37
N GLN A 37 -6.13 6.50 -18.64
CA GLN A 37 -6.80 5.27 -19.05
C GLN A 37 -6.17 4.72 -20.32
N GLN A 38 -5.88 3.42 -20.29
CA GLN A 38 -5.45 2.63 -21.43
C GLN A 38 -6.30 1.37 -21.48
N ALA A 39 -7.14 1.26 -22.51
CA ALA A 39 -8.16 0.20 -22.59
C ALA A 39 -8.97 0.09 -21.27
N GLU A 40 -8.93 -1.05 -20.62
CA GLU A 40 -9.64 -1.32 -19.36
C GLU A 40 -8.88 -0.85 -18.11
N ARG A 41 -7.62 -0.45 -18.25
CA ARG A 41 -6.79 -0.03 -17.12
C ARG A 41 -6.90 1.47 -16.90
N ARG A 42 -7.34 1.86 -15.71
CA ARG A 42 -7.38 3.25 -15.23
C ARG A 42 -6.41 3.41 -14.08
N CYS A 43 -5.57 4.46 -14.14
CA CYS A 43 -4.58 4.72 -13.09
C CYS A 43 -4.67 6.17 -12.61
N LEU A 44 -4.50 6.35 -11.29
CA LEU A 44 -4.16 7.61 -10.66
C LEU A 44 -2.63 7.69 -10.59
N ALA A 45 -2.08 8.77 -11.10
CA ALA A 45 -0.65 9.00 -11.08
C ALA A 45 -0.32 10.38 -10.53
N PHE A 46 0.80 10.48 -9.80
CA PHE A 46 1.39 11.75 -9.45
C PHE A 46 2.41 12.14 -10.53
N SER A 47 2.37 13.40 -10.93
CA SER A 47 3.33 13.95 -11.89
C SER A 47 4.39 14.76 -11.15
N ILE A 48 5.62 14.22 -11.09
CA ILE A 48 6.78 14.86 -10.48
C ILE A 48 7.84 15.05 -11.57
N LYS A 49 8.28 16.30 -11.83
CA LYS A 49 9.39 16.62 -12.73
C LYS A 49 9.40 15.83 -14.04
N ARG A 50 8.26 15.79 -14.78
CA ARG A 50 8.07 15.05 -16.05
C ARG A 50 8.00 13.51 -15.93
N GLN A 51 8.15 12.93 -14.76
CA GLN A 51 7.92 11.50 -14.53
C GLN A 51 6.52 11.27 -13.97
N ARG A 52 5.85 10.22 -14.45
CA ARG A 52 4.58 9.75 -13.91
C ARG A 52 4.82 8.52 -13.05
N ARG A 53 4.31 8.55 -11.82
CA ARG A 53 4.30 7.41 -10.91
C ARG A 53 2.86 7.04 -10.58
N ASN A 54 2.44 5.88 -11.03
CA ASN A 54 1.11 5.36 -10.71
C ASN A 54 1.04 5.04 -9.21
N GLN A 55 0.06 5.64 -8.53
CA GLN A 55 -0.20 5.42 -7.11
C GLN A 55 -1.24 4.33 -6.91
N THR A 56 -2.20 4.24 -7.81
CA THR A 56 -3.17 3.16 -7.87
C THR A 56 -3.59 2.91 -9.31
N CYS A 57 -3.95 1.67 -9.62
CA CYS A 57 -4.59 1.31 -10.87
C CYS A 57 -5.74 0.35 -10.60
N MET A 58 -6.77 0.42 -11.44
CA MET A 58 -7.88 -0.53 -11.44
C MET A 58 -8.17 -1.02 -12.86
N ASN A 59 -8.78 -2.19 -12.96
CA ASN A 59 -9.44 -2.65 -14.17
C ASN A 59 -10.93 -2.22 -14.11
N ILE A 60 -11.39 -1.39 -15.05
CA ILE A 60 -12.76 -0.84 -15.02
C ILE A 60 -13.85 -1.87 -15.30
N THR A 61 -13.53 -2.98 -15.97
CA THR A 61 -14.46 -4.10 -16.23
C THR A 61 -14.43 -5.15 -15.13
N ARG A 62 -13.37 -5.19 -14.33
CA ARG A 62 -13.21 -6.06 -13.17
C ARG A 62 -12.74 -5.27 -11.94
N PRO A 63 -13.56 -4.32 -11.44
CA PRO A 63 -13.13 -3.32 -10.47
C PRO A 63 -12.71 -3.90 -9.12
N LYS A 64 -13.20 -5.10 -8.77
CA LYS A 64 -12.79 -5.79 -7.53
C LYS A 64 -11.38 -6.36 -7.60
N GLN A 65 -10.88 -6.69 -8.81
CA GLN A 65 -9.57 -7.28 -8.95
C GLN A 65 -8.45 -6.27 -8.66
N ILE A 66 -7.69 -6.54 -7.62
CA ILE A 66 -6.58 -5.71 -7.18
C ILE A 66 -5.43 -5.83 -8.17
N VAL A 67 -5.04 -4.70 -8.76
CA VAL A 67 -4.00 -4.64 -9.82
C VAL A 67 -2.61 -4.65 -9.21
N PHE A 68 -2.36 -3.85 -8.16
CA PHE A 68 -1.03 -3.70 -7.59
C PHE A 68 -0.65 -4.85 -6.66
N PRO A 69 0.53 -5.47 -6.86
CA PRO A 69 1.00 -6.57 -6.03
C PRO A 69 1.05 -6.21 -4.54
N TYR A 70 1.56 -5.02 -4.18
CA TYR A 70 1.70 -4.63 -2.78
C TYR A 70 0.36 -4.52 -2.05
N VAL A 71 -0.70 -4.10 -2.76
CA VAL A 71 -2.05 -4.05 -2.17
C VAL A 71 -2.51 -5.46 -1.81
N ARG A 72 -2.26 -6.45 -2.69
CA ARG A 72 -2.55 -7.86 -2.38
C ARG A 72 -1.71 -8.37 -1.20
N MET A 73 -0.44 -7.95 -1.12
CA MET A 73 0.44 -8.29 0.00
C MET A 73 -0.07 -7.71 1.33
N ALA A 74 -0.64 -6.50 1.33
CA ALA A 74 -1.17 -5.87 2.55
C ALA A 74 -2.29 -6.70 3.20
N PHE A 75 -3.10 -7.42 2.41
CA PHE A 75 -4.13 -8.32 2.95
C PHE A 75 -3.56 -9.52 3.71
N ALA A 76 -2.26 -9.81 3.61
CA ALA A 76 -1.62 -10.83 4.42
C ALA A 76 -1.66 -10.52 5.93
N GLY A 77 -1.77 -9.25 6.32
CA GLY A 77 -1.96 -8.86 7.71
C GLY A 77 -3.24 -9.42 8.34
N LEU A 78 -4.28 -9.69 7.53
CA LEU A 78 -5.51 -10.32 8.01
C LEU A 78 -5.29 -11.75 8.53
N MET A 79 -4.20 -12.43 8.16
CA MET A 79 -3.86 -13.73 8.74
C MET A 79 -3.50 -13.61 10.23
N ALA A 80 -2.96 -12.46 10.65
CA ALA A 80 -2.62 -12.22 12.05
C ALA A 80 -3.82 -11.65 12.86
N ASN A 81 -4.73 -10.91 12.19
CA ASN A 81 -5.99 -10.44 12.79
C ASN A 81 -7.13 -10.54 11.76
N PRO A 82 -7.82 -11.70 11.67
CA PRO A 82 -8.79 -11.98 10.61
C PRO A 82 -10.13 -11.26 10.75
N GLU A 83 -10.46 -10.75 11.93
CA GLU A 83 -11.74 -10.12 12.23
C GLU A 83 -11.57 -8.75 12.92
N PRO A 84 -10.94 -7.77 12.22
CA PRO A 84 -10.75 -6.44 12.77
C PRO A 84 -12.11 -5.72 12.90
N ARG A 85 -12.30 -4.97 13.99
CA ARG A 85 -13.52 -4.19 14.25
C ARG A 85 -13.31 -2.70 14.05
N LYS A 86 -12.07 -2.24 14.23
CA LYS A 86 -11.72 -0.84 14.03
C LYS A 86 -10.36 -0.71 13.35
N MET A 87 -10.30 0.10 12.30
CA MET A 87 -9.13 0.31 11.48
C MET A 87 -8.77 1.79 11.37
N LEU A 88 -7.48 2.07 11.32
CA LEU A 88 -6.91 3.33 10.86
C LEU A 88 -6.14 3.07 9.57
N MET A 89 -6.36 3.90 8.55
CA MET A 89 -5.53 3.90 7.34
C MET A 89 -4.93 5.30 7.13
N ILE A 90 -3.62 5.38 6.97
CA ILE A 90 -2.89 6.60 6.65
C ILE A 90 -2.42 6.52 5.20
N GLY A 91 -2.97 7.39 4.35
CA GLY A 91 -2.88 7.34 2.90
C GLY A 91 -4.05 6.56 2.30
N LEU A 92 -4.76 7.19 1.37
CA LEU A 92 -5.96 6.61 0.73
C LEU A 92 -5.66 6.14 -0.70
N GLY A 93 -4.91 6.93 -1.46
CA GLY A 93 -4.70 6.71 -2.88
C GLY A 93 -6.01 6.62 -3.64
N GLY A 94 -6.24 5.54 -4.39
CA GLY A 94 -7.51 5.30 -5.09
C GLY A 94 -8.58 4.65 -4.23
N GLY A 95 -8.32 4.41 -2.94
CA GLY A 95 -9.28 3.79 -2.02
C GLY A 95 -9.44 2.27 -2.17
N THR A 96 -8.56 1.60 -2.91
CA THR A 96 -8.69 0.14 -3.19
C THR A 96 -8.71 -0.69 -1.92
N ILE A 97 -7.79 -0.45 -0.97
CA ILE A 97 -7.74 -1.20 0.30
C ILE A 97 -9.01 -0.93 1.11
N ALA A 98 -9.38 0.34 1.26
CA ALA A 98 -10.55 0.74 2.04
C ALA A 98 -11.84 0.15 1.45
N THR A 99 -12.05 0.26 0.13
CA THR A 99 -13.22 -0.31 -0.56
C THR A 99 -13.30 -1.83 -0.36
N THR A 100 -12.18 -2.53 -0.53
CA THR A 100 -12.14 -3.98 -0.34
C THR A 100 -12.47 -4.38 1.11
N LEU A 101 -11.93 -3.65 2.09
CA LEU A 101 -12.22 -3.94 3.51
C LEU A 101 -13.65 -3.58 3.91
N MET A 102 -14.25 -2.53 3.36
CA MET A 102 -15.69 -2.23 3.56
C MET A 102 -16.58 -3.37 3.05
N GLU A 103 -16.24 -3.95 1.88
CA GLU A 103 -17.00 -5.08 1.33
C GLU A 103 -16.79 -6.38 2.14
N LEU A 104 -15.57 -6.63 2.63
CA LEU A 104 -15.24 -7.83 3.41
C LEU A 104 -15.80 -7.78 4.84
N TYR A 105 -15.86 -6.60 5.43
CA TYR A 105 -16.23 -6.35 6.82
C TYR A 105 -17.22 -5.17 6.91
N PRO A 106 -18.53 -5.39 6.66
CA PRO A 106 -19.52 -4.30 6.61
C PRO A 106 -19.68 -3.51 7.94
N ASP A 107 -19.30 -4.12 9.07
CA ASP A 107 -19.35 -3.48 10.38
C ASP A 107 -18.02 -2.87 10.84
N LEU A 108 -16.96 -2.96 10.02
CA LEU A 108 -15.64 -2.40 10.33
C LEU A 108 -15.70 -0.87 10.36
N LYS A 109 -15.39 -0.29 11.51
CA LYS A 109 -15.24 1.16 11.64
C LYS A 109 -13.87 1.59 11.16
N MET A 110 -13.84 2.57 10.26
CA MET A 110 -12.61 3.02 9.62
C MET A 110 -12.40 4.51 9.82
N ASP A 111 -11.21 4.89 10.26
CA ASP A 111 -10.67 6.24 10.09
C ASP A 111 -9.70 6.22 8.91
N LEU A 112 -10.04 6.92 7.83
CA LEU A 112 -9.30 6.99 6.57
C LEU A 112 -8.68 8.37 6.45
N VAL A 113 -7.37 8.47 6.67
CA VAL A 113 -6.63 9.74 6.74
C VAL A 113 -5.87 9.97 5.44
N GLU A 114 -6.18 11.05 4.77
CA GLU A 114 -5.49 11.50 3.55
C GLU A 114 -5.15 12.98 3.70
N VAL A 115 -3.93 13.37 3.35
CA VAL A 115 -3.48 14.76 3.48
C VAL A 115 -4.03 15.64 2.36
N ASP A 116 -4.33 15.05 1.22
CA ASP A 116 -4.72 15.75 0.00
C ASP A 116 -6.19 15.50 -0.36
N GLU A 117 -7.06 16.47 -0.11
CA GLU A 117 -8.49 16.38 -0.44
C GLU A 117 -8.73 16.07 -1.93
N ALA A 118 -7.83 16.53 -2.82
CA ALA A 118 -7.96 16.26 -4.24
C ALA A 118 -7.78 14.77 -4.57
N VAL A 119 -6.96 14.04 -3.81
CA VAL A 119 -6.82 12.58 -3.94
C VAL A 119 -8.15 11.90 -3.60
N VAL A 120 -8.82 12.31 -2.51
CA VAL A 120 -10.12 11.77 -2.11
C VAL A 120 -11.18 12.02 -3.19
N LYS A 121 -11.25 13.25 -3.73
CA LYS A 121 -12.19 13.60 -4.82
C LYS A 121 -11.97 12.74 -6.05
N VAL A 122 -10.70 12.56 -6.45
CA VAL A 122 -10.33 11.72 -7.61
C VAL A 122 -10.66 10.24 -7.35
N ALA A 123 -10.41 9.73 -6.13
CA ALA A 123 -10.77 8.36 -5.75
C ALA A 123 -12.29 8.13 -5.86
N GLN A 124 -13.10 9.06 -5.38
CA GLN A 124 -14.56 8.99 -5.46
C GLN A 124 -15.06 9.07 -6.91
N GLN A 125 -14.49 9.97 -7.71
CA GLN A 125 -14.96 10.22 -9.06
C GLN A 125 -14.53 9.16 -10.08
N PHE A 126 -13.34 8.58 -9.93
CA PHE A 126 -12.72 7.73 -10.93
C PHE A 126 -12.41 6.30 -10.50
N PHE A 127 -12.38 6.02 -9.18
CA PHE A 127 -11.94 4.72 -8.65
C PHE A 127 -13.01 4.02 -7.81
N TYR A 128 -14.27 4.44 -7.94
CA TYR A 128 -15.43 3.85 -7.26
C TYR A 128 -15.34 3.84 -5.73
N PHE A 129 -14.46 4.66 -5.15
CA PHE A 129 -14.39 4.82 -3.71
C PHE A 129 -15.66 5.54 -3.21
N LYS A 130 -16.48 4.83 -2.43
CA LYS A 130 -17.72 5.35 -1.84
C LYS A 130 -17.71 5.02 -0.35
N PRO A 131 -17.22 5.95 0.51
CA PRO A 131 -17.24 5.73 1.94
C PRO A 131 -18.69 5.56 2.43
N ASP A 132 -18.92 4.56 3.25
CA ASP A 132 -20.19 4.30 3.90
C ASP A 132 -20.25 5.00 5.27
N LYS A 133 -21.31 4.70 6.05
CA LYS A 133 -21.51 5.27 7.40
C LYS A 133 -20.44 4.88 8.42
N ASN A 134 -19.67 3.82 8.16
CA ASN A 134 -18.61 3.32 9.03
C ASN A 134 -17.22 3.83 8.62
N ALA A 135 -17.10 4.48 7.46
CA ALA A 135 -15.85 4.99 6.90
C ALA A 135 -15.77 6.52 7.07
N ASN A 136 -15.03 6.96 8.08
CA ASN A 136 -14.78 8.38 8.38
C ASN A 136 -13.53 8.84 7.59
N VAL A 137 -13.72 9.67 6.58
CA VAL A 137 -12.62 10.25 5.78
C VAL A 137 -12.16 11.56 6.42
N VAL A 138 -10.88 11.66 6.77
CA VAL A 138 -10.29 12.80 7.45
C VAL A 138 -9.17 13.41 6.60
N ILE A 139 -9.33 14.67 6.21
CA ILE A 139 -8.28 15.41 5.49
C ILE A 139 -7.32 16.02 6.50
N LEU A 140 -6.21 15.31 6.74
CA LEU A 140 -5.23 15.69 7.74
C LEU A 140 -3.89 14.97 7.48
N ASP A 141 -2.79 15.56 7.96
CA ASP A 141 -1.52 14.85 8.05
C ASP A 141 -1.60 13.64 8.98
N GLY A 142 -1.02 12.50 8.55
CA GLY A 142 -1.13 11.23 9.27
C GLY A 142 -0.56 11.29 10.69
N ARG A 143 0.56 11.96 10.89
CA ARG A 143 1.18 12.09 12.22
C ARG A 143 0.37 12.98 13.15
N VAL A 144 -0.20 14.05 12.61
CA VAL A 144 -1.11 14.92 13.37
C VAL A 144 -2.35 14.14 13.81
N PHE A 145 -2.92 13.31 12.93
CA PHE A 145 -4.05 12.46 13.26
C PHE A 145 -3.69 11.45 14.38
N VAL A 146 -2.57 10.73 14.25
CA VAL A 146 -2.10 9.76 15.26
C VAL A 146 -1.99 10.40 16.64
N ARG A 147 -1.38 11.58 16.73
CA ARG A 147 -1.27 12.32 18.00
C ARG A 147 -2.63 12.75 18.58
N ARG A 148 -3.61 13.12 17.73
CA ARG A 148 -4.97 13.44 18.17
C ARG A 148 -5.69 12.19 18.67
N ALA A 149 -5.56 11.08 17.96
CA ALA A 149 -6.15 9.80 18.33
C ALA A 149 -5.62 9.28 19.67
N LEU A 150 -4.32 9.45 19.96
CA LEU A 150 -3.73 9.13 21.26
C LEU A 150 -4.35 9.96 22.39
N LYS A 151 -4.47 11.28 22.20
CA LYS A 151 -5.09 12.16 23.19
C LYS A 151 -6.56 11.79 23.48
N SER A 152 -7.24 11.20 22.50
CA SER A 152 -8.63 10.73 22.61
C SER A 152 -8.74 9.26 23.01
N ASN A 153 -7.64 8.62 23.45
CA ASN A 153 -7.58 7.21 23.83
C ASN A 153 -8.16 6.24 22.79
N GLN A 154 -8.06 6.58 21.50
CA GLN A 154 -8.49 5.69 20.43
C GLN A 154 -7.60 4.45 20.37
N LYS A 155 -8.22 3.32 19.98
CA LYS A 155 -7.51 2.06 19.73
C LYS A 155 -8.01 1.43 18.44
N TYR A 156 -7.10 0.71 17.76
CA TYR A 156 -7.36 0.09 16.47
C TYR A 156 -6.87 -1.36 16.47
N ASP A 157 -7.62 -2.22 15.83
CA ASP A 157 -7.25 -3.62 15.62
C ASP A 157 -6.34 -3.77 14.39
N LEU A 158 -6.45 -2.81 13.47
CA LEU A 158 -5.67 -2.77 12.25
C LEU A 158 -5.25 -1.34 11.96
N ILE A 159 -3.94 -1.12 11.74
CA ILE A 159 -3.41 0.16 11.26
C ILE A 159 -2.67 -0.10 9.96
N ILE A 160 -3.03 0.62 8.90
CA ILE A 160 -2.38 0.53 7.59
C ILE A 160 -1.65 1.83 7.30
N LEU A 161 -0.35 1.73 7.07
CA LEU A 161 0.53 2.84 6.70
C LEU A 161 0.87 2.72 5.20
N ASP A 162 0.17 3.50 4.37
CA ASP A 162 0.31 3.50 2.90
C ASP A 162 0.42 4.94 2.35
N ALA A 163 1.15 5.80 3.07
CA ALA A 163 1.30 7.20 2.73
C ALA A 163 2.57 7.45 1.89
N TYR A 164 2.37 7.80 0.62
CA TYR A 164 3.45 8.09 -0.32
C TYR A 164 3.36 9.51 -0.87
N ASN A 165 4.52 10.13 -1.06
CA ASN A 165 4.64 11.36 -1.81
C ASN A 165 5.35 11.09 -3.15
N GLY A 166 4.66 10.34 -4.02
CA GLY A 166 5.19 9.91 -5.31
C GLY A 166 6.08 8.67 -5.21
N ASP A 167 7.35 8.83 -4.92
CA ASP A 167 8.38 7.78 -4.90
C ASP A 167 9.05 7.61 -3.53
N TYR A 168 8.50 8.24 -2.49
CA TYR A 168 9.04 8.13 -1.14
C TYR A 168 7.96 8.23 -0.06
N ILE A 169 8.28 7.70 1.11
CA ILE A 169 7.48 7.86 2.33
C ILE A 169 7.92 9.17 3.00
N PRO A 170 6.99 10.04 3.43
CA PRO A 170 7.34 11.24 4.18
C PRO A 170 8.17 10.91 5.43
N GLU A 171 9.29 11.60 5.61
CA GLU A 171 10.28 11.28 6.66
C GLU A 171 9.67 11.20 8.06
N HIS A 172 8.76 12.13 8.38
CA HIS A 172 8.09 12.20 9.69
C HIS A 172 7.12 11.04 9.97
N LEU A 173 6.85 10.17 8.96
CA LEU A 173 6.05 8.96 9.08
C LEU A 173 6.91 7.68 9.13
N MET A 174 8.23 7.81 9.24
CA MET A 174 9.17 6.69 9.28
C MET A 174 9.96 6.63 10.59
N THR A 175 9.80 7.62 11.47
CA THR A 175 10.61 7.78 12.67
C THR A 175 10.15 6.84 13.79
N ARG A 176 11.09 6.46 14.66
CA ARG A 176 10.82 5.65 15.84
C ARG A 176 9.72 6.26 16.71
N GLU A 177 9.74 7.59 16.87
CA GLU A 177 8.73 8.32 17.63
C GLU A 177 7.33 8.15 17.02
N PHE A 178 7.21 8.28 15.70
CA PHE A 178 5.94 8.06 15.02
C PHE A 178 5.47 6.60 15.14
N LEU A 179 6.36 5.63 14.91
CA LEU A 179 6.02 4.21 15.02
C LEU A 179 5.64 3.81 16.46
N THR A 180 6.27 4.42 17.48
CA THR A 180 5.89 4.26 18.89
C THR A 180 4.48 4.77 19.16
N ASP A 181 4.14 5.93 18.58
CA ASP A 181 2.79 6.49 18.65
C ASP A 181 1.78 5.55 17.96
N VAL A 182 2.11 5.00 16.79
CA VAL A 182 1.29 4.01 16.06
C VAL A 182 1.09 2.75 16.89
N MET A 183 2.15 2.16 17.44
CA MET A 183 2.07 0.98 18.30
C MET A 183 1.18 1.23 19.53
N SER A 184 1.25 2.44 20.09
CA SER A 184 0.43 2.84 21.24
C SER A 184 -1.07 2.93 20.90
N LEU A 185 -1.44 3.12 19.63
CA LEU A 185 -2.83 3.09 19.17
C LEU A 185 -3.35 1.67 18.93
N LEU A 186 -2.52 0.64 18.86
CA LEU A 186 -2.98 -0.72 18.66
C LEU A 186 -3.66 -1.29 19.92
N THR A 187 -4.70 -2.10 19.69
CA THR A 187 -5.24 -3.01 20.72
C THR A 187 -4.19 -4.11 21.02
N PRO A 188 -4.32 -4.89 22.10
CA PRO A 188 -3.33 -5.95 22.40
C PRO A 188 -3.06 -6.89 21.23
N LYS A 189 -4.10 -7.33 20.50
CA LYS A 189 -3.97 -8.16 19.27
C LYS A 189 -3.94 -7.32 17.99
N GLY A 190 -3.70 -6.03 18.11
CA GLY A 190 -3.69 -5.11 16.97
C GLY A 190 -2.45 -5.28 16.10
N ILE A 191 -2.65 -5.09 14.80
CA ILE A 191 -1.64 -5.29 13.75
C ILE A 191 -1.40 -3.99 13.00
N ALA A 192 -0.15 -3.63 12.81
CA ALA A 192 0.29 -2.60 11.89
C ALA A 192 0.77 -3.24 10.58
N ILE A 193 0.32 -2.71 9.45
CA ILE A 193 0.73 -3.10 8.10
C ILE A 193 1.32 -1.87 7.46
N ALA A 194 2.58 -1.94 7.02
CA ALA A 194 3.24 -0.82 6.37
C ALA A 194 3.72 -1.21 4.97
N ASN A 195 3.32 -0.42 3.98
CA ASN A 195 3.90 -0.49 2.65
C ASN A 195 5.20 0.29 2.62
N THR A 196 6.31 -0.35 2.27
CA THR A 196 7.64 0.24 2.17
C THR A 196 8.33 -0.22 0.88
N PHE A 197 9.63 0.05 0.73
CA PHE A 197 10.39 -0.34 -0.45
C PHE A 197 11.32 -1.52 -0.18
N ALA A 198 11.34 -2.50 -1.09
CA ALA A 198 12.22 -3.66 -0.99
C ALA A 198 13.68 -3.36 -1.32
N SER A 199 13.95 -2.25 -2.04
CA SER A 199 15.28 -1.86 -2.52
C SER A 199 15.62 -0.39 -2.21
N SER A 200 15.14 0.13 -1.10
CA SER A 200 15.48 1.47 -0.63
C SER A 200 16.87 1.48 0.03
N ARG A 201 17.62 2.57 -0.11
CA ARG A 201 18.81 2.82 0.72
C ARG A 201 18.48 3.01 2.19
N LEU A 202 17.22 3.23 2.53
CA LEU A 202 16.72 3.30 3.89
C LEU A 202 16.28 1.92 4.43
N TYR A 203 16.41 0.85 3.64
CA TYR A 203 15.91 -0.48 4.00
C TYR A 203 16.39 -0.95 5.38
N ASP A 204 17.71 -0.86 5.64
CA ASP A 204 18.30 -1.27 6.91
C ASP A 204 17.86 -0.35 8.06
N HIS A 205 17.86 0.96 7.82
CA HIS A 205 17.42 1.96 8.79
C HIS A 205 15.95 1.81 9.17
N GLU A 206 15.06 1.60 8.17
CA GLU A 206 13.65 1.28 8.40
C GLU A 206 13.49 -0.01 9.21
N SER A 207 14.20 -1.07 8.80
CA SER A 207 14.10 -2.38 9.44
C SER A 207 14.52 -2.33 10.91
N VAL A 208 15.64 -1.65 11.21
CA VAL A 208 16.08 -1.41 12.59
C VAL A 208 15.03 -0.61 13.35
N THR A 209 14.45 0.44 12.74
CA THR A 209 13.43 1.28 13.39
C THR A 209 12.17 0.47 13.74
N TYR A 210 11.67 -0.36 12.82
CA TYR A 210 10.55 -1.27 13.10
C TYR A 210 10.90 -2.30 14.18
N SER A 211 12.10 -2.89 14.13
CA SER A 211 12.56 -3.87 15.10
C SER A 211 12.69 -3.27 16.51
N GLU A 212 13.20 -2.03 16.64
CA GLU A 212 13.29 -1.34 17.94
C GLU A 212 11.91 -1.06 18.55
N VAL A 213 10.88 -0.80 17.73
CA VAL A 213 9.55 -0.44 18.22
C VAL A 213 8.68 -1.67 18.43
N PHE A 214 8.61 -2.59 17.46
CA PHE A 214 7.69 -3.71 17.48
C PHE A 214 8.34 -5.05 17.84
N GLY A 215 9.68 -5.11 17.93
CA GLY A 215 10.41 -6.37 18.07
C GLY A 215 10.41 -7.16 16.75
N GLU A 216 10.01 -8.43 16.82
CA GLU A 216 9.89 -9.29 15.64
C GLU A 216 8.72 -8.84 14.77
N PHE A 217 8.92 -8.82 13.45
CA PHE A 217 7.88 -8.54 12.47
C PHE A 217 8.01 -9.47 11.26
N ILE A 218 6.93 -9.60 10.48
CA ILE A 218 6.98 -10.30 9.20
C ILE A 218 7.47 -9.32 8.13
N ASN A 219 8.54 -9.71 7.47
CA ASN A 219 9.14 -9.01 6.34
C ASN A 219 8.65 -9.67 5.04
N PHE A 220 7.68 -9.03 4.37
CA PHE A 220 7.04 -9.61 3.22
C PHE A 220 7.53 -8.96 1.93
N LYS A 221 8.26 -9.71 1.10
CA LYS A 221 8.77 -9.29 -0.22
C LYS A 221 8.38 -10.33 -1.26
N MET A 222 8.00 -9.87 -2.45
CA MET A 222 7.67 -10.75 -3.58
C MET A 222 8.63 -10.52 -4.74
N PRO A 223 9.04 -11.57 -5.46
CA PRO A 223 9.79 -11.42 -6.71
C PRO A 223 9.03 -10.52 -7.70
N GLY A 224 9.75 -9.57 -8.30
CA GLY A 224 9.17 -8.63 -9.26
C GLY A 224 8.36 -7.48 -8.66
N SER A 225 8.26 -7.38 -7.33
CA SER A 225 7.71 -6.21 -6.64
C SER A 225 8.82 -5.32 -6.10
N GLY A 226 8.76 -4.03 -6.38
CA GLY A 226 9.62 -3.03 -5.74
C GLY A 226 9.18 -2.68 -4.32
N ASN A 227 8.00 -3.17 -3.89
CA ASN A 227 7.46 -2.91 -2.56
C ASN A 227 7.82 -4.05 -1.60
N ARG A 228 7.94 -3.69 -0.34
CA ARG A 228 7.98 -4.54 0.84
C ARG A 228 6.76 -4.22 1.70
N VAL A 229 6.12 -5.22 2.28
CA VAL A 229 5.08 -5.04 3.30
C VAL A 229 5.61 -5.55 4.63
N ILE A 230 5.64 -4.68 5.64
CA ILE A 230 5.94 -5.03 7.02
C ILE A 230 4.62 -5.31 7.72
N ILE A 231 4.53 -6.45 8.43
CA ILE A 231 3.39 -6.79 9.29
C ILE A 231 3.93 -6.96 10.70
N ALA A 232 3.54 -6.07 11.60
CA ALA A 232 4.01 -6.01 12.97
C ALA A 232 2.84 -6.02 13.94
N GLY A 233 2.97 -6.76 15.05
CA GLY A 233 1.96 -6.82 16.10
C GLY A 233 2.32 -5.92 17.28
N LYS A 234 1.31 -5.51 18.06
CA LYS A 234 1.57 -4.93 19.38
C LYS A 234 2.08 -5.99 20.34
N ASP A 235 1.44 -7.14 20.34
CA ASP A 235 1.89 -8.35 21.01
C ASP A 235 2.59 -9.26 19.98
N GLU A 236 3.08 -10.40 20.43
CA GLU A 236 3.71 -11.41 19.55
C GLU A 236 2.76 -11.84 18.43
N LEU A 237 3.27 -11.87 17.21
CA LEU A 237 2.53 -12.33 16.05
C LEU A 237 2.25 -13.83 16.13
N PRO A 238 1.09 -14.31 15.63
CA PRO A 238 0.78 -15.73 15.59
C PRO A 238 1.87 -16.53 14.88
N ASN A 239 2.10 -17.77 15.34
CA ASN A 239 3.06 -18.67 14.70
C ASN A 239 2.65 -19.04 13.26
N GLN A 240 3.58 -19.63 12.50
CA GLN A 240 3.37 -19.97 11.10
C GLN A 240 2.19 -20.91 10.85
N ASN A 241 1.92 -21.86 11.76
CA ASN A 241 0.79 -22.80 11.60
C ASN A 241 -0.55 -22.07 11.69
N VAL A 242 -0.68 -21.14 12.63
CA VAL A 242 -1.89 -20.31 12.78
C VAL A 242 -2.05 -19.40 11.55
N LEU A 243 -0.99 -18.73 11.11
CA LEU A 243 -1.04 -17.87 9.92
C LEU A 243 -1.44 -18.65 8.68
N LYS A 244 -0.90 -19.87 8.49
CA LYS A 244 -1.26 -20.75 7.38
C LYS A 244 -2.72 -21.17 7.41
N ALA A 245 -3.22 -21.56 8.57
CA ALA A 245 -4.63 -21.91 8.74
C ALA A 245 -5.55 -20.72 8.41
N GLN A 246 -5.18 -19.51 8.83
CA GLN A 246 -5.91 -18.30 8.50
C GLN A 246 -5.82 -17.94 7.00
N ALA A 247 -4.69 -18.17 6.34
CA ALA A 247 -4.57 -18.00 4.89
C ALA A 247 -5.58 -18.88 4.14
N ASP A 248 -5.71 -20.13 4.53
CA ASP A 248 -6.68 -21.06 3.95
C ASP A 248 -8.14 -20.65 4.26
N HIS A 249 -8.41 -20.22 5.48
CA HIS A 249 -9.74 -19.75 5.89
C HIS A 249 -10.20 -18.50 5.10
N LEU A 250 -9.30 -17.56 4.86
CA LEU A 250 -9.59 -16.31 4.16
C LEU A 250 -9.62 -16.47 2.63
N ARG A 251 -9.19 -17.59 2.07
CA ARG A 251 -9.04 -17.82 0.62
C ARG A 251 -10.31 -17.46 -0.15
N THR A 252 -11.43 -18.07 0.18
CA THR A 252 -12.71 -17.87 -0.56
C THR A 252 -13.20 -16.43 -0.46
N ARG A 253 -12.99 -15.75 0.67
CA ARG A 253 -13.39 -14.37 0.86
C ARG A 253 -12.56 -13.40 0.02
N LEU A 254 -11.29 -13.71 -0.21
CA LEU A 254 -10.33 -12.85 -0.89
C LEU A 254 -10.16 -13.16 -2.38
N GLU A 255 -10.59 -14.34 -2.83
CA GLU A 255 -10.54 -14.76 -4.24
C GLU A 255 -11.17 -13.76 -5.22
N PRO A 256 -12.36 -13.15 -4.96
CA PRO A 256 -12.98 -12.16 -5.85
C PRO A 256 -12.10 -10.94 -6.10
N TYR A 257 -11.17 -10.65 -5.20
CA TYR A 257 -10.24 -9.51 -5.28
C TYR A 257 -8.88 -9.89 -5.90
N GLY A 258 -8.71 -11.16 -6.29
CA GLY A 258 -7.45 -11.66 -6.84
C GLY A 258 -6.34 -11.79 -5.80
N VAL A 259 -6.69 -11.99 -4.52
CA VAL A 259 -5.76 -12.20 -3.41
C VAL A 259 -5.78 -13.69 -3.03
N ASP A 260 -4.67 -14.37 -3.28
CA ASP A 260 -4.46 -15.79 -2.93
C ASP A 260 -3.41 -15.87 -1.80
N LEU A 261 -3.88 -15.75 -0.56
CA LEU A 261 -3.00 -15.77 0.63
C LEU A 261 -2.18 -17.07 0.74
N PRO A 262 -2.72 -18.27 0.50
CA PRO A 262 -1.91 -19.48 0.49
C PRO A 262 -0.73 -19.43 -0.48
N ARG A 263 -0.92 -18.85 -1.66
CA ARG A 263 0.17 -18.67 -2.65
C ARG A 263 1.17 -17.61 -2.21
N LEU A 264 0.73 -16.61 -1.45
CA LEU A 264 1.59 -15.53 -0.93
C LEU A 264 2.37 -15.98 0.32
N PHE A 265 1.85 -16.98 1.06
CA PHE A 265 2.38 -17.40 2.34
C PHE A 265 3.89 -17.75 2.34
N PRO A 266 4.46 -18.43 1.31
CA PRO A 266 5.89 -18.76 1.30
C PRO A 266 6.85 -17.56 1.30
N TYR A 267 6.35 -16.36 1.02
CA TYR A 267 7.15 -15.13 0.97
C TYR A 267 7.09 -14.32 2.27
N LEU A 268 6.37 -14.81 3.29
CA LEU A 268 6.32 -14.17 4.60
C LEU A 268 7.50 -14.68 5.44
N GLU A 269 8.47 -13.82 5.67
CA GLU A 269 9.69 -14.14 6.38
C GLU A 269 9.78 -13.37 7.69
N ARG A 270 10.36 -14.01 8.72
CA ARG A 270 10.70 -13.38 10.01
C ARG A 270 12.21 -13.25 10.20
N THR A 271 12.96 -13.74 9.22
CA THR A 271 14.42 -13.73 9.24
C THR A 271 14.93 -12.29 9.11
N VAL A 272 15.90 -11.94 9.94
CA VAL A 272 16.60 -10.67 9.84
C VAL A 272 17.51 -10.72 8.61
N ASP A 273 17.24 -9.86 7.63
CA ASP A 273 17.97 -9.76 6.37
C ASP A 273 18.50 -8.34 6.12
N TRP A 274 18.65 -7.56 7.18
CA TRP A 274 19.14 -6.18 7.17
C TRP A 274 20.34 -6.02 8.10
N ASP A 275 21.15 -4.98 7.89
CA ASP A 275 22.22 -4.60 8.79
C ASP A 275 21.66 -4.08 10.11
N THR A 276 21.78 -4.89 11.17
CA THR A 276 21.29 -4.56 12.51
C THR A 276 22.10 -3.45 13.20
N SER A 277 23.27 -3.09 12.66
CA SER A 277 24.08 -1.96 13.15
C SER A 277 23.64 -0.62 12.53
N ALA A 278 22.72 -0.63 11.56
CA ALA A 278 22.20 0.58 10.96
C ALA A 278 21.50 1.45 12.02
N ARG A 279 21.68 2.76 11.92
CA ARG A 279 21.06 3.69 12.85
C ARG A 279 19.56 3.80 12.60
N SER A 280 18.73 3.68 13.64
CA SER A 280 17.29 3.89 13.55
C SER A 280 16.92 5.32 13.12
N LEU A 281 15.81 5.45 12.41
CA LEU A 281 15.25 6.73 11.99
C LEU A 281 14.56 7.40 13.17
N THR A 282 14.89 8.65 13.46
CA THR A 282 14.29 9.43 14.54
C THR A 282 13.88 10.82 14.03
N ASP A 283 13.10 11.57 14.81
CA ASP A 283 12.73 12.94 14.47
C ASP A 283 13.93 13.86 14.27
N GLN A 284 15.08 13.52 14.87
CA GLN A 284 16.33 14.26 14.73
C GLN A 284 17.28 13.67 13.68
N TYR A 285 17.02 12.44 13.21
CA TYR A 285 17.84 11.75 12.22
C TYR A 285 16.96 11.03 11.20
N SER A 286 16.77 11.66 10.07
CA SER A 286 16.10 11.10 8.91
C SER A 286 16.89 11.45 7.64
N PRO A 287 17.84 10.59 7.21
CA PRO A 287 18.75 10.87 6.11
C PRO A 287 18.10 10.69 4.72
N ALA A 288 16.78 10.64 4.63
CA ALA A 288 16.07 10.41 3.37
C ALA A 288 16.50 11.38 2.26
N ASN A 289 16.78 12.64 2.59
CA ASN A 289 17.26 13.63 1.61
C ASN A 289 18.71 13.36 1.16
N LEU A 290 19.57 12.83 2.03
CA LEU A 290 20.96 12.51 1.72
C LEU A 290 21.07 11.25 0.85
N LEU A 291 20.17 10.29 1.05
CA LEU A 291 20.17 9.02 0.34
C LEU A 291 19.46 9.09 -1.02
N ARG A 292 18.74 10.18 -1.33
CA ARG A 292 18.11 10.42 -2.64
C ARG A 292 19.06 10.96 -3.69
N GLY A 293 20.19 11.54 -3.30
CA GLY A 293 21.13 12.25 -4.18
C GLY A 293 22.02 11.36 -5.04
N GLY A 294 21.76 10.08 -5.19
CA GLY A 294 22.61 9.11 -5.85
C GLY A 294 21.90 8.20 -6.86
N GLN A 295 20.93 8.74 -7.64
CA GLN A 295 20.39 8.07 -8.84
C GLN A 295 20.74 8.86 -10.07
#